data_a3fa2bed53fbafc2eaa4fae49f05e05e
#
_entry.id   a3fa2bed53fbafc2eaa4fae49f05e05e
#
_cell.length_a   1.000
_cell.length_b   1.000
_cell.length_c   1.000
_cell.angle_alpha   90.00
_cell.angle_beta   90.00
_cell.angle_gamma   90.00
#
_symmetry.space_group_name_H-M   'P 1'
#
loop_
_entity.id
_entity.type
_entity.pdbx_description
1 polymer ?
#
loop_
_entity_poly.entity_id
_entity_poly.type
_entity_poly.pdbx_seq_one_letter_code
_entity_poly.pdbx_strand_id
1 'polypeptide(L)'
;MKVLIFYGSLAEFNKYLPDGDIPTIVDLAIKDDDERRRLKVKVPGQAEEEEGPLYYEHVVRYADDFPSLTESTIESFVGFIFRFDIDYLYLQNPPDSIAKHIEELTTIECNIKRQKYKALDLRKLKTIRSGFSQNILGQENAGQQIIGTLYDVAKKRYDKPCVMLFYGSTGVGKTETAKYIADILKEKLFRKQFSMLHSEEFTAYLFGGKHNQNSFAKELLERESNVILLD
;
A
#
# COMPACT_ATOMS: atom_id res chain seq x y z
N MET A 1 5.76 -2.05 -23.38
CA MET A 1 5.28 -2.37 -21.99
C MET A 1 4.75 -1.12 -21.33
N LYS A 2 3.58 -1.21 -20.70
CA LYS A 2 3.00 -0.16 -19.85
C LYS A 2 3.03 -0.63 -18.40
N VAL A 3 3.47 0.22 -17.48
CA VAL A 3 3.58 -0.12 -16.07
C VAL A 3 2.67 0.78 -15.24
N LEU A 4 1.82 0.16 -14.41
CA LEU A 4 1.08 0.85 -13.36
C LEU A 4 1.74 0.57 -12.01
N ILE A 5 2.28 1.58 -11.38
CA ILE A 5 2.70 1.55 -9.97
C ILE A 5 1.58 2.14 -9.13
N PHE A 6 1.08 1.36 -8.18
CA PHE A 6 0.01 1.79 -7.29
C PHE A 6 0.46 1.74 -5.83
N TYR A 7 0.28 2.85 -5.11
CA TYR A 7 0.51 2.92 -3.68
C TYR A 7 -0.81 3.01 -2.93
N GLY A 8 -1.15 1.97 -2.17
CA GLY A 8 -2.39 1.88 -1.41
C GLY A 8 -2.80 0.46 -1.08
N SER A 9 -4.02 0.31 -0.57
CA SER A 9 -4.59 -0.98 -0.17
C SER A 9 -4.82 -1.91 -1.36
N LEU A 10 -4.79 -3.21 -1.08
CA LEU A 10 -5.11 -4.24 -2.06
C LEU A 10 -6.51 -4.05 -2.67
N ALA A 11 -7.50 -3.68 -1.85
CA ALA A 11 -8.87 -3.46 -2.30
C ALA A 11 -8.98 -2.33 -3.34
N GLU A 12 -8.20 -1.25 -3.19
CA GLU A 12 -8.16 -0.17 -4.17
C GLU A 12 -7.32 -0.53 -5.40
N PHE A 13 -6.23 -1.28 -5.22
CA PHE A 13 -5.39 -1.74 -6.31
C PHE A 13 -6.16 -2.65 -7.28
N ASN A 14 -6.93 -3.60 -6.75
CA ASN A 14 -7.70 -4.54 -7.56
C ASN A 14 -8.71 -3.86 -8.51
N LYS A 15 -9.11 -2.62 -8.25
CA LYS A 15 -9.98 -1.85 -9.16
C LYS A 15 -9.30 -1.43 -10.46
N TYR A 16 -7.99 -1.53 -10.53
CA TYR A 16 -7.18 -1.21 -11.71
C TYR A 16 -6.80 -2.44 -12.53
N LEU A 17 -7.02 -3.63 -11.96
CA LEU A 17 -6.72 -4.88 -12.65
C LEU A 17 -7.87 -5.23 -13.60
N PRO A 18 -7.59 -5.84 -14.76
CA PRO A 18 -8.63 -6.42 -15.60
C PRO A 18 -9.33 -7.60 -14.91
N ASP A 19 -10.52 -7.94 -15.37
CA ASP A 19 -11.23 -9.11 -14.90
C ASP A 19 -10.54 -10.39 -15.40
N GLY A 20 -10.43 -11.40 -14.54
CA GLY A 20 -9.84 -12.69 -14.87
C GLY A 20 -8.67 -13.08 -13.98
N ASP A 21 -8.07 -14.22 -14.28
CA ASP A 21 -6.88 -14.72 -13.60
C ASP A 21 -5.63 -14.12 -14.26
N ILE A 22 -4.93 -13.25 -13.52
CA ILE A 22 -3.74 -12.55 -14.01
C ILE A 22 -2.52 -13.24 -13.43
N PRO A 23 -1.58 -13.72 -14.27
CA PRO A 23 -0.36 -14.35 -13.80
C PRO A 23 0.46 -13.35 -12.95
N THR A 24 1.01 -13.87 -11.86
CA THR A 24 1.92 -13.09 -11.02
C THR A 24 3.35 -13.18 -11.55
N ILE A 25 4.20 -12.26 -11.13
CA ILE A 25 5.64 -12.35 -11.42
C ILE A 25 6.25 -13.64 -10.86
N VAL A 26 5.68 -14.19 -9.79
CA VAL A 26 6.12 -15.47 -9.23
C VAL A 26 5.82 -16.63 -10.20
N ASP A 27 4.64 -16.62 -10.83
CA ASP A 27 4.28 -17.62 -11.84
C ASP A 27 5.22 -17.56 -13.05
N LEU A 28 5.61 -16.34 -13.46
CA LEU A 28 6.58 -16.16 -14.54
C LEU A 28 7.96 -16.74 -14.14
N ALA A 29 8.40 -16.52 -12.90
CA ALA A 29 9.67 -17.02 -12.40
C ALA A 29 9.69 -18.56 -12.36
N ILE A 30 8.60 -19.19 -11.95
CA ILE A 30 8.45 -20.66 -11.94
C ILE A 30 8.53 -21.21 -13.37
N LYS A 31 7.80 -20.63 -14.30
CA LYS A 31 7.82 -21.06 -15.72
C LYS A 31 9.20 -20.90 -16.36
N ASP A 32 9.86 -19.77 -16.10
CA ASP A 32 11.21 -19.52 -16.62
C ASP A 32 12.23 -20.53 -16.07
N ASP A 33 12.10 -20.90 -14.78
CA ASP A 33 12.96 -21.92 -14.17
C ASP A 33 12.67 -23.33 -14.75
N ASP A 34 11.40 -23.66 -14.95
CA ASP A 34 11.00 -24.94 -15.56
C ASP A 34 11.50 -25.07 -17.01
N GLU A 35 11.43 -23.99 -17.80
CA GLU A 35 11.95 -23.99 -19.18
C GLU A 35 13.47 -24.14 -19.22
N ARG A 36 14.19 -23.50 -18.30
CA ARG A 36 15.64 -23.62 -18.18
C ARG A 36 16.09 -25.04 -17.76
N ARG A 37 15.29 -25.71 -16.92
CA ARG A 37 15.57 -27.09 -16.47
C ARG A 37 15.24 -28.13 -17.53
N ARG A 38 14.42 -27.79 -18.55
CA ARG A 38 14.19 -28.71 -19.66
C ARG A 38 15.52 -28.96 -20.40
N LEU A 39 16.02 -30.17 -20.34
CA LEU A 39 17.17 -30.58 -21.12
C LEU A 39 16.84 -30.46 -22.60
N LYS A 40 17.37 -29.42 -23.27
CA LYS A 40 17.31 -29.31 -24.73
C LYS A 40 18.28 -30.33 -25.31
N VAL A 41 17.78 -31.51 -25.71
CA VAL A 41 18.58 -32.49 -26.42
C VAL A 41 18.82 -31.93 -27.81
N LYS A 42 20.06 -31.51 -28.09
CA LYS A 42 20.46 -31.08 -29.43
C LYS A 42 20.51 -32.29 -30.36
N VAL A 43 19.58 -32.33 -31.31
CA VAL A 43 19.62 -33.30 -32.40
C VAL A 43 20.42 -32.68 -33.56
N PRO A 44 21.54 -33.24 -33.96
CA PRO A 44 22.35 -32.73 -35.06
C PRO A 44 21.50 -32.65 -36.35
N GLY A 45 21.38 -31.45 -36.94
CA GLY A 45 20.70 -31.24 -38.22
C GLY A 45 19.28 -30.65 -38.15
N GLN A 46 18.73 -30.36 -36.97
CA GLN A 46 17.53 -29.54 -36.84
C GLN A 46 17.91 -28.09 -36.65
N ALA A 47 17.26 -27.18 -37.43
CA ALA A 47 17.37 -25.75 -37.19
C ALA A 47 16.79 -25.42 -35.79
N GLU A 48 17.53 -24.68 -35.00
CA GLU A 48 17.00 -24.15 -33.74
C GLU A 48 15.85 -23.18 -34.10
N GLU A 49 14.63 -23.51 -33.81
CA GLU A 49 13.59 -22.53 -33.64
C GLU A 49 13.93 -21.77 -32.34
N GLU A 50 14.47 -20.54 -32.44
CA GLU A 50 14.57 -19.65 -31.31
C GLU A 50 13.14 -19.35 -30.87
N GLU A 51 12.65 -20.04 -29.86
CA GLU A 51 11.41 -19.66 -29.17
C GLU A 51 11.64 -18.25 -28.64
N GLY A 52 10.89 -17.27 -29.16
CA GLY A 52 10.91 -15.89 -28.69
C GLY A 52 10.50 -15.81 -27.21
N PRO A 53 10.63 -14.63 -26.60
CA PRO A 53 10.22 -14.43 -25.22
C PRO A 53 8.75 -14.79 -25.03
N LEU A 54 8.42 -15.42 -23.90
CA LEU A 54 7.04 -15.72 -23.54
C LEU A 54 6.22 -14.43 -23.44
N TYR A 55 5.08 -14.41 -24.14
CA TYR A 55 4.18 -13.25 -24.17
C TYR A 55 3.14 -13.33 -23.06
N TYR A 56 2.90 -12.19 -22.40
CA TYR A 56 1.84 -11.99 -21.42
C TYR A 56 1.16 -10.64 -21.63
N GLU A 57 -0.14 -10.63 -21.82
CA GLU A 57 -0.90 -9.37 -21.94
C GLU A 57 -0.88 -8.61 -20.61
N HIS A 58 -1.15 -9.29 -19.50
CA HIS A 58 -1.20 -8.71 -18.16
C HIS A 58 -0.36 -9.52 -17.17
N VAL A 59 0.40 -8.82 -16.33
CA VAL A 59 1.18 -9.42 -15.23
C VAL A 59 1.02 -8.57 -13.99
N VAL A 60 0.88 -9.21 -12.81
CA VAL A 60 0.70 -8.51 -11.54
C VAL A 60 1.76 -8.90 -10.52
N ARG A 61 2.11 -7.96 -9.64
CA ARG A 61 2.83 -8.22 -8.40
C ARG A 61 2.21 -7.49 -7.23
N TYR A 62 1.86 -8.25 -6.21
CA TYR A 62 1.27 -7.72 -4.98
C TYR A 62 2.32 -7.32 -3.96
N ALA A 63 1.94 -6.45 -3.03
CA ALA A 63 2.83 -5.97 -1.96
C ALA A 63 3.42 -7.12 -1.12
N ASP A 64 2.64 -8.18 -0.90
CA ASP A 64 3.04 -9.34 -0.09
C ASP A 64 4.08 -10.24 -0.75
N ASP A 65 4.28 -10.10 -2.06
CA ASP A 65 5.27 -10.89 -2.80
C ASP A 65 6.68 -10.29 -2.74
N PHE A 66 6.82 -8.98 -2.47
CA PHE A 66 8.13 -8.31 -2.45
C PHE A 66 9.05 -8.75 -1.30
N PRO A 67 8.56 -9.04 -0.09
CA PRO A 67 9.42 -9.52 1.00
C PRO A 67 10.15 -10.84 0.71
N SER A 68 9.65 -11.63 -0.23
CA SER A 68 10.31 -12.87 -0.65
C SER A 68 11.53 -12.66 -1.56
N LEU A 69 11.72 -11.43 -2.08
CA LEU A 69 12.86 -11.12 -2.94
C LEU A 69 14.13 -10.87 -2.13
N THR A 70 15.25 -11.37 -2.63
CA THR A 70 16.57 -11.00 -2.15
C THR A 70 16.97 -9.61 -2.67
N GLU A 71 17.95 -8.95 -2.05
CA GLU A 71 18.46 -7.67 -2.54
C GLU A 71 18.96 -7.78 -3.99
N SER A 72 19.66 -8.84 -4.33
CA SER A 72 20.14 -9.09 -5.70
C SER A 72 18.98 -9.25 -6.70
N THR A 73 17.87 -9.85 -6.28
CA THR A 73 16.68 -9.97 -7.13
C THR A 73 15.97 -8.63 -7.32
N ILE A 74 15.97 -7.78 -6.29
CA ILE A 74 15.43 -6.41 -6.40
C ILE A 74 16.26 -5.59 -7.39
N GLU A 75 17.60 -5.68 -7.31
CA GLU A 75 18.50 -5.00 -8.24
C GLU A 75 18.36 -5.50 -9.69
N SER A 76 18.15 -6.79 -9.87
CA SER A 76 17.98 -7.43 -11.19
C SER A 76 16.52 -7.48 -11.68
N PHE A 77 15.58 -6.92 -10.93
CA PHE A 77 14.13 -7.03 -11.19
C PHE A 77 13.74 -6.61 -12.59
N VAL A 78 14.23 -5.46 -13.04
CA VAL A 78 13.95 -4.93 -14.37
C VAL A 78 14.52 -5.83 -15.45
N GLY A 79 15.77 -6.31 -15.28
CA GLY A 79 16.38 -7.26 -16.22
C GLY A 79 15.62 -8.59 -16.29
N PHE A 80 15.01 -9.05 -15.18
CA PHE A 80 14.15 -10.22 -15.16
C PHE A 80 12.87 -9.98 -15.97
N ILE A 81 12.17 -8.84 -15.76
CA ILE A 81 10.93 -8.50 -16.49
C ILE A 81 11.16 -8.42 -17.99
N PHE A 82 12.26 -7.86 -18.44
CA PHE A 82 12.59 -7.73 -19.88
C PHE A 82 12.91 -9.07 -20.59
N ARG A 83 12.93 -10.17 -19.87
CA ARG A 83 13.04 -11.53 -20.48
C ARG A 83 11.71 -12.01 -21.04
N PHE A 84 10.63 -11.33 -20.72
CA PHE A 84 9.26 -11.63 -21.16
C PHE A 84 8.74 -10.48 -22.04
N ASP A 85 7.85 -10.81 -22.94
CA ASP A 85 7.09 -9.83 -23.69
C ASP A 85 5.79 -9.54 -22.92
N ILE A 86 5.72 -8.37 -22.25
CA ILE A 86 4.63 -7.98 -21.38
C ILE A 86 4.01 -6.68 -21.87
N ASP A 87 2.71 -6.66 -22.11
CA ASP A 87 2.00 -5.44 -22.48
C ASP A 87 1.73 -4.56 -21.26
N TYR A 88 1.16 -5.13 -20.19
CA TYR A 88 0.77 -4.40 -18.98
C TYR A 88 1.33 -5.06 -17.71
N LEU A 89 2.11 -4.30 -16.95
CA LEU A 89 2.64 -4.71 -15.66
C LEU A 89 2.01 -3.88 -14.54
N TYR A 90 1.46 -4.55 -13.52
CA TYR A 90 0.82 -3.92 -12.37
C TYR A 90 1.62 -4.21 -11.11
N LEU A 91 2.06 -3.16 -10.40
CA LEU A 91 2.86 -3.28 -9.17
C LEU A 91 2.16 -2.57 -8.02
N GLN A 92 1.84 -3.31 -6.95
CA GLN A 92 1.27 -2.76 -5.73
C GLN A 92 2.37 -2.54 -4.68
N ASN A 93 2.50 -1.31 -4.20
CA ASN A 93 3.46 -0.92 -3.17
C ASN A 93 4.88 -1.47 -3.41
N PRO A 94 5.47 -1.32 -4.61
CA PRO A 94 6.81 -1.80 -4.87
C PRO A 94 7.84 -1.07 -4.00
N PRO A 95 8.97 -1.71 -3.67
CA PRO A 95 10.12 -1.03 -3.08
C PRO A 95 10.56 0.18 -3.90
N ASP A 96 11.02 1.24 -3.24
CA ASP A 96 11.44 2.48 -3.89
C ASP A 96 12.54 2.27 -4.94
N SER A 97 13.44 1.29 -4.73
CA SER A 97 14.48 0.93 -5.69
C SER A 97 13.89 0.41 -7.00
N ILE A 98 12.90 -0.49 -6.93
CA ILE A 98 12.20 -0.99 -8.13
C ILE A 98 11.45 0.14 -8.84
N ALA A 99 10.70 0.95 -8.09
CA ALA A 99 9.93 2.05 -8.65
C ALA A 99 10.83 3.04 -9.40
N LYS A 100 11.94 3.47 -8.79
CA LYS A 100 12.91 4.38 -9.41
C LYS A 100 13.54 3.80 -10.66
N HIS A 101 13.98 2.54 -10.64
CA HIS A 101 14.56 1.90 -11.81
C HIS A 101 13.57 1.86 -12.98
N ILE A 102 12.27 1.62 -12.73
CA ILE A 102 11.24 1.62 -13.77
C ILE A 102 10.99 3.04 -14.29
N GLU A 103 10.95 4.05 -13.42
CA GLU A 103 10.74 5.45 -13.79
C GLU A 103 11.89 6.01 -14.66
N GLU A 104 13.11 5.54 -14.44
CA GLU A 104 14.31 5.95 -15.21
C GLU A 104 14.34 5.38 -16.63
N LEU A 105 13.54 4.35 -16.93
CA LEU A 105 13.52 3.69 -18.22
C LEU A 105 12.65 4.44 -19.24
N THR A 106 13.27 5.03 -20.23
CA THR A 106 12.57 5.78 -21.30
C THR A 106 11.74 4.90 -22.24
N THR A 107 11.95 3.60 -22.23
CA THR A 107 11.24 2.61 -23.05
C THR A 107 9.92 2.13 -22.43
N ILE A 108 9.65 2.51 -21.20
CA ILE A 108 8.47 2.11 -20.43
C ILE A 108 7.53 3.30 -20.23
N GLU A 109 6.27 3.11 -20.54
CA GLU A 109 5.21 4.04 -20.14
C GLU A 109 4.82 3.78 -18.69
N CYS A 110 5.38 4.55 -17.75
CA CYS A 110 5.11 4.39 -16.32
C CYS A 110 4.02 5.35 -15.85
N ASN A 111 3.00 4.81 -15.17
CA ASN A 111 1.91 5.56 -14.55
C ASN A 111 1.88 5.28 -13.05
N ILE A 112 2.09 6.31 -12.23
CA ILE A 112 2.07 6.19 -10.78
C ILE A 112 0.75 6.68 -10.24
N LYS A 113 0.06 5.84 -9.49
CA LYS A 113 -1.18 6.19 -8.79
C LYS A 113 -1.06 5.96 -7.29
N ARG A 114 -1.74 6.81 -6.54
CA ARG A 114 -1.83 6.71 -5.08
C ARG A 114 -3.27 6.64 -4.66
N GLN A 115 -3.56 5.83 -3.65
CA GLN A 115 -4.89 5.74 -3.06
C GLN A 115 -5.36 7.11 -2.59
N LYS A 116 -6.62 7.41 -2.91
CA LYS A 116 -7.28 8.61 -2.42
C LYS A 116 -8.20 8.26 -1.26
N TYR A 117 -8.04 8.96 -0.15
CA TYR A 117 -8.87 8.81 1.03
C TYR A 117 -10.01 9.83 1.05
N LYS A 118 -11.08 9.52 1.78
CA LYS A 118 -12.22 10.44 1.92
C LYS A 118 -11.82 11.67 2.72
N ALA A 119 -11.91 12.83 2.11
CA ALA A 119 -11.58 14.08 2.79
C ALA A 119 -12.67 14.47 3.80
N LEU A 120 -12.23 15.10 4.90
CA LEU A 120 -13.10 15.84 5.78
C LEU A 120 -13.49 17.16 5.09
N ASP A 121 -14.79 17.41 4.94
CA ASP A 121 -15.35 18.65 4.46
C ASP A 121 -16.15 19.38 5.57
N LEU A 122 -16.58 20.61 5.29
CA LEU A 122 -17.34 21.40 6.26
C LEU A 122 -18.71 20.81 6.62
N ARG A 123 -19.32 19.99 5.73
CA ARG A 123 -20.60 19.33 6.04
C ARG A 123 -20.37 18.22 7.06
N LYS A 124 -19.38 17.37 6.83
CA LYS A 124 -18.98 16.33 7.77
C LYS A 124 -18.54 16.92 9.11
N LEU A 125 -17.78 18.03 9.08
CA LEU A 125 -17.40 18.75 10.31
C LEU A 125 -18.61 19.26 11.09
N LYS A 126 -19.64 19.79 10.44
CA LYS A 126 -20.90 20.17 11.09
C LYS A 126 -21.58 18.96 11.73
N THR A 127 -21.59 17.81 11.06
CA THR A 127 -22.14 16.55 11.61
C THR A 127 -21.35 16.10 12.84
N ILE A 128 -20.02 16.13 12.79
CA ILE A 128 -19.16 15.84 13.96
C ILE A 128 -19.52 16.76 15.12
N ARG A 129 -19.62 18.07 14.87
CA ARG A 129 -19.94 19.07 15.90
C ARG A 129 -21.30 18.83 16.55
N SER A 130 -22.33 18.61 15.75
CA SER A 130 -23.71 18.48 16.27
C SER A 130 -23.93 17.18 17.03
N GLY A 131 -23.22 16.10 16.68
CA GLY A 131 -23.36 14.79 17.32
C GLY A 131 -22.33 14.51 18.42
N PHE A 132 -21.31 15.36 18.60
CA PHE A 132 -20.18 15.03 19.47
C PHE A 132 -20.61 14.74 20.92
N SER A 133 -21.33 15.64 21.56
CA SER A 133 -21.76 15.51 22.97
C SER A 133 -22.74 14.36 23.20
N GLN A 134 -23.42 13.88 22.17
CA GLN A 134 -24.32 12.73 22.25
C GLN A 134 -23.55 11.40 22.19
N ASN A 135 -22.42 11.38 21.47
CA ASN A 135 -21.62 10.16 21.29
C ASN A 135 -20.45 10.07 22.28
N ILE A 136 -19.91 11.23 22.73
CA ILE A 136 -18.77 11.32 23.65
C ILE A 136 -19.21 12.17 24.84
N LEU A 137 -19.74 11.48 25.87
CA LEU A 137 -20.32 12.14 27.03
C LEU A 137 -19.26 12.80 27.93
N GLY A 138 -19.57 14.00 28.45
CA GLY A 138 -18.74 14.69 29.44
C GLY A 138 -17.41 15.21 28.93
N GLN A 139 -17.24 15.34 27.59
CA GLN A 139 -15.99 15.78 26.95
C GLN A 139 -16.20 17.02 26.07
N GLU A 140 -17.06 17.94 26.48
CA GLU A 140 -17.44 19.13 25.70
C GLU A 140 -16.23 20.00 25.36
N ASN A 141 -15.32 20.21 26.32
CA ASN A 141 -14.09 21.01 26.11
C ASN A 141 -13.15 20.36 25.10
N ALA A 142 -12.93 19.05 25.21
CA ALA A 142 -12.15 18.29 24.24
C ALA A 142 -12.81 18.35 22.85
N GLY A 143 -14.11 18.21 22.79
CA GLY A 143 -14.91 18.34 21.57
C GLY A 143 -14.70 19.67 20.87
N GLN A 144 -14.71 20.79 21.60
CA GLN A 144 -14.47 22.12 21.03
C GLN A 144 -13.06 22.24 20.44
N GLN A 145 -12.04 21.74 21.14
CA GLN A 145 -10.65 21.74 20.65
C GLN A 145 -10.50 20.90 19.38
N ILE A 146 -11.06 19.69 19.39
CA ILE A 146 -11.05 18.78 18.23
C ILE A 146 -11.71 19.44 17.02
N ILE A 147 -12.88 20.04 17.19
CA ILE A 147 -13.63 20.70 16.12
C ILE A 147 -12.84 21.90 15.58
N GLY A 148 -12.19 22.68 16.46
CA GLY A 148 -11.33 23.79 16.04
C GLY A 148 -10.15 23.30 15.16
N THR A 149 -9.48 22.25 15.58
CA THR A 149 -8.37 21.65 14.83
C THR A 149 -8.85 21.04 13.49
N LEU A 150 -9.95 20.30 13.50
CA LEU A 150 -10.54 19.72 12.30
C LEU A 150 -11.10 20.74 11.32
N TYR A 151 -11.42 21.97 11.77
CA TYR A 151 -11.85 23.04 10.89
C TYR A 151 -10.78 23.43 9.88
N ASP A 152 -9.54 23.51 10.31
CA ASP A 152 -8.42 23.81 9.42
C ASP A 152 -8.16 22.69 8.40
N VAL A 153 -8.33 21.44 8.84
CA VAL A 153 -8.30 20.26 7.92
C VAL A 153 -9.41 20.35 6.88
N ALA A 154 -10.65 20.66 7.32
CA ALA A 154 -11.81 20.77 6.42
C ALA A 154 -11.67 21.94 5.42
N LYS A 155 -10.92 22.97 5.78
CA LYS A 155 -10.57 24.12 4.92
C LYS A 155 -9.35 23.88 4.05
N LYS A 156 -8.69 22.70 4.15
CA LYS A 156 -7.46 22.36 3.42
C LYS A 156 -6.34 23.40 3.60
N ARG A 157 -6.20 23.91 4.82
CA ARG A 157 -5.17 24.91 5.14
C ARG A 157 -3.78 24.31 5.31
N TYR A 158 -3.71 23.00 5.48
CA TYR A 158 -2.46 22.27 5.69
C TYR A 158 -2.36 21.11 4.71
N ASP A 159 -1.16 20.93 4.15
CA ASP A 159 -0.80 19.76 3.33
C ASP A 159 -0.27 18.61 4.18
N LYS A 160 -0.12 18.83 5.50
CA LYS A 160 0.41 17.84 6.45
C LYS A 160 -0.72 17.15 7.20
N PRO A 161 -0.49 15.90 7.67
CA PRO A 161 -1.43 15.23 8.55
C PRO A 161 -1.72 16.04 9.81
N CYS A 162 -2.98 16.10 10.22
CA CYS A 162 -3.37 16.66 11.50
C CYS A 162 -3.11 15.64 12.60
N VAL A 163 -2.26 15.96 13.56
CA VAL A 163 -1.92 15.09 14.69
C VAL A 163 -2.55 15.65 15.95
N MET A 164 -3.31 14.83 16.67
CA MET A 164 -3.91 15.16 17.95
C MET A 164 -3.45 14.17 19.02
N LEU A 165 -2.98 14.70 20.16
CA LEU A 165 -2.60 13.88 21.31
C LEU A 165 -3.74 13.88 22.32
N PHE A 166 -4.31 12.69 22.57
CA PHE A 166 -5.33 12.47 23.61
C PHE A 166 -4.68 11.86 24.86
N TYR A 167 -4.76 12.57 25.96
CA TYR A 167 -4.28 12.08 27.26
C TYR A 167 -5.40 12.12 28.31
N GLY A 168 -5.28 11.27 29.32
CA GLY A 168 -6.27 11.14 30.38
C GLY A 168 -6.47 9.68 30.82
N SER A 169 -7.30 9.47 31.84
CA SER A 169 -7.60 8.16 32.39
C SER A 169 -8.25 7.22 31.39
N THR A 170 -8.25 5.92 31.69
CA THR A 170 -8.96 4.92 30.87
C THR A 170 -10.47 5.18 30.93
N GLY A 171 -11.18 4.94 29.81
CA GLY A 171 -12.64 5.05 29.76
C GLY A 171 -13.19 6.45 29.46
N VAL A 172 -12.37 7.50 29.31
CA VAL A 172 -12.85 8.88 29.04
C VAL A 172 -13.22 9.15 27.58
N GLY A 173 -13.26 8.15 26.72
CA GLY A 173 -13.74 8.29 25.33
C GLY A 173 -12.66 8.58 24.28
N LYS A 174 -11.35 8.44 24.58
CA LYS A 174 -10.26 8.70 23.60
C LYS A 174 -10.42 7.90 22.31
N THR A 175 -10.52 6.58 22.43
CA THR A 175 -10.70 5.67 21.30
C THR A 175 -12.06 5.85 20.62
N GLU A 176 -13.12 6.09 21.40
CA GLU A 176 -14.45 6.31 20.85
C GLU A 176 -14.53 7.62 20.03
N THR A 177 -13.77 8.64 20.40
CA THR A 177 -13.64 9.86 19.61
C THR A 177 -13.06 9.58 18.22
N ALA A 178 -11.99 8.79 18.12
CA ALA A 178 -11.40 8.42 16.86
C ALA A 178 -12.36 7.58 15.98
N LYS A 179 -13.05 6.61 16.58
CA LYS A 179 -14.08 5.79 15.92
C LYS A 179 -15.22 6.68 15.40
N TYR A 180 -15.76 7.56 16.24
CA TYR A 180 -16.83 8.47 15.87
C TYR A 180 -16.46 9.33 14.64
N ILE A 181 -15.24 9.85 14.60
CA ILE A 181 -14.75 10.63 13.45
C ILE A 181 -14.65 9.75 12.20
N ALA A 182 -14.10 8.54 12.32
CA ALA A 182 -13.96 7.59 11.22
C ALA A 182 -15.34 7.18 10.65
N ASP A 183 -16.32 6.94 11.52
CA ASP A 183 -17.70 6.57 11.13
C ASP A 183 -18.37 7.68 10.31
N ILE A 184 -18.19 8.96 10.70
CA ILE A 184 -18.72 10.11 9.92
C ILE A 184 -18.04 10.23 8.55
N LEU A 185 -16.76 9.87 8.48
CA LEU A 185 -16.05 9.78 7.20
C LEU A 185 -16.47 8.56 6.38
N LYS A 186 -17.18 7.60 6.99
CA LYS A 186 -17.54 6.29 6.41
C LYS A 186 -16.27 5.51 6.00
N GLU A 187 -15.32 5.47 6.89
CA GLU A 187 -14.05 4.76 6.75
C GLU A 187 -13.84 3.83 7.95
N LYS A 188 -13.14 2.72 7.74
CA LYS A 188 -12.69 1.88 8.86
C LYS A 188 -11.56 2.61 9.60
N LEU A 189 -11.62 2.64 10.94
CA LEU A 189 -10.53 3.19 11.74
C LEU A 189 -9.28 2.33 11.60
N PHE A 190 -8.16 2.92 11.13
CA PHE A 190 -6.86 2.25 11.23
C PHE A 190 -6.35 2.41 12.67
N ARG A 191 -6.29 1.29 13.42
CA ARG A 191 -5.85 1.30 14.82
C ARG A 191 -4.63 0.41 15.00
N LYS A 192 -3.59 0.96 15.64
CA LYS A 192 -2.40 0.22 16.03
C LYS A 192 -2.10 0.41 17.51
N GLN A 193 -1.95 -0.69 18.23
CA GLN A 193 -1.58 -0.70 19.65
C GLN A 193 -0.08 -1.01 19.77
N PHE A 194 0.70 0.00 20.13
CA PHE A 194 2.14 -0.15 20.32
C PHE A 194 2.51 -0.76 21.66
N SER A 195 1.65 -0.64 22.66
CA SER A 195 1.85 -1.22 23.99
C SER A 195 1.99 -2.75 24.00
N MET A 196 1.60 -3.42 22.91
CA MET A 196 1.71 -4.88 22.77
C MET A 196 3.02 -5.34 22.12
N LEU A 197 3.87 -4.42 21.63
CA LEU A 197 5.14 -4.75 20.99
C LEU A 197 6.26 -4.75 22.01
N HIS A 198 7.07 -5.81 22.02
CA HIS A 198 8.31 -5.84 22.82
C HIS A 198 9.36 -4.88 22.24
N SER A 199 10.27 -4.38 23.11
CA SER A 199 11.18 -3.28 22.77
C SER A 199 12.08 -3.51 21.54
N GLU A 200 12.54 -4.74 21.31
CA GLU A 200 13.39 -5.08 20.15
C GLU A 200 12.55 -5.16 18.85
N GLU A 201 11.37 -5.75 18.94
CA GLU A 201 10.44 -5.87 17.81
C GLU A 201 9.87 -4.49 17.43
N PHE A 202 9.67 -3.60 18.41
CA PHE A 202 9.13 -2.26 18.20
C PHE A 202 10.02 -1.43 17.27
N THR A 203 11.32 -1.43 17.47
CA THR A 203 12.26 -0.68 16.63
C THR A 203 12.27 -1.21 15.19
N ALA A 204 12.35 -2.54 15.02
CA ALA A 204 12.31 -3.16 13.71
C ALA A 204 10.98 -2.92 12.99
N TYR A 205 9.87 -2.96 13.72
CA TYR A 205 8.54 -2.70 13.17
C TYR A 205 8.37 -1.23 12.72
N LEU A 206 8.81 -0.24 13.53
CA LEU A 206 8.64 1.18 13.19
C LEU A 206 9.55 1.65 12.06
N PHE A 207 10.84 1.28 12.13
CA PHE A 207 11.86 1.81 11.23
C PHE A 207 12.24 0.86 10.10
N GLY A 208 11.63 -0.31 10.07
CA GLY A 208 11.95 -1.38 9.14
C GLY A 208 13.06 -2.28 9.68
N GLY A 209 12.86 -3.58 9.46
CA GLY A 209 13.83 -4.63 9.74
C GLY A 209 14.32 -5.24 8.43
N LYS A 210 14.45 -6.57 8.42
CA LYS A 210 14.72 -7.32 7.19
C LYS A 210 13.55 -7.21 6.22
N HIS A 211 13.80 -7.27 4.91
CA HIS A 211 12.80 -7.11 3.85
C HIS A 211 11.55 -7.99 3.98
N ASN A 212 11.66 -9.12 4.67
CA ASN A 212 10.56 -10.07 4.90
C ASN A 212 9.75 -9.81 6.17
N GLN A 213 10.00 -8.71 6.89
CA GLN A 213 9.25 -8.36 8.10
C GLN A 213 8.18 -7.32 7.80
N ASN A 214 7.01 -7.49 8.45
CA ASN A 214 5.99 -6.46 8.43
C ASN A 214 6.52 -5.21 9.11
N SER A 215 6.30 -4.06 8.47
CA SER A 215 6.66 -2.76 9.02
C SER A 215 5.44 -1.85 9.12
N PHE A 216 5.51 -0.90 10.04
CA PHE A 216 4.47 0.11 10.20
C PHE A 216 4.24 0.91 8.91
N ALA A 217 5.31 1.21 8.17
CA ALA A 217 5.21 1.89 6.88
C ALA A 217 4.41 1.08 5.85
N LYS A 218 4.62 -0.25 5.77
CA LYS A 218 3.84 -1.14 4.90
C LYS A 218 2.36 -1.14 5.29
N GLU A 219 2.06 -1.33 6.57
CA GLU A 219 0.68 -1.29 7.05
C GLU A 219 0.00 0.07 6.80
N LEU A 220 0.75 1.18 6.95
CA LEU A 220 0.25 2.51 6.61
C LEU A 220 -0.06 2.69 5.12
N LEU A 221 0.72 2.09 4.24
CA LEU A 221 0.43 2.11 2.80
C LEU A 221 -0.85 1.33 2.48
N GLU A 222 -1.08 0.23 3.17
CA GLU A 222 -2.22 -0.66 2.94
C GLU A 222 -3.50 -0.24 3.67
N ARG A 223 -3.47 0.81 4.47
CA ARG A 223 -4.65 1.26 5.20
C ARG A 223 -5.77 1.72 4.27
N GLU A 224 -7.00 1.49 4.69
CA GLU A 224 -8.22 1.94 3.99
C GLU A 224 -8.84 3.21 4.61
N SER A 225 -8.15 3.82 5.59
CA SER A 225 -8.68 4.95 6.35
C SER A 225 -7.75 6.15 6.37
N ASN A 226 -8.34 7.34 6.37
CA ASN A 226 -7.64 8.60 6.62
C ASN A 226 -7.55 8.93 8.13
N VAL A 227 -8.26 8.18 8.98
CA VAL A 227 -8.20 8.31 10.44
C VAL A 227 -7.33 7.21 11.01
N ILE A 228 -6.24 7.61 11.66
CA ILE A 228 -5.24 6.72 12.24
C ILE A 228 -5.23 6.93 13.75
N LEU A 229 -5.41 5.86 14.51
CA LEU A 229 -5.29 5.84 15.96
C LEU A 229 -4.06 5.01 16.35
N LEU A 230 -3.16 5.62 17.08
CA LEU A 230 -1.97 4.99 17.65
C LEU A 230 -2.14 4.97 19.17
N ASP A 231 -2.23 3.76 19.77
CA ASP A 231 -2.41 3.52 21.21
C ASP A 231 -1.13 2.98 21.89
#